data_ff90193d904e96494b892173bdd4a2e9
#
_entry.id   ff90193d904e96494b892173bdd4a2e9
#
_cell.length_a   1.000
_cell.length_b   1.000
_cell.length_c   1.000
_cell.angle_alpha   90.00
_cell.angle_beta   90.00
_cell.angle_gamma   90.00
#
_symmetry.space_group_name_H-M   'P 1'
#
loop_
_entity.id
_entity.type
_entity.pdbx_description
1 polymer ?
#
loop_
_entity_poly.entity_id
_entity_poly.type
_entity_poly.pdbx_seq_one_letter_code
_entity_poly.pdbx_strand_id
1 'polypeptide(L)'
;MSQNFDEVLKNTSSKLKENCTSKDIFEKSCSKSYPSREAVIQIIKDLRRLLFPGFFGNETLSTYDDFSVDLLGKITSNLCEQIVIALKFEGVVPEEKLNEKAKSTCELFISRLPEIQEVLFTDVEAIYQGDPAAQSKSEVITSYPGSLAIFVYRLAHVLYEQGIPAIPRLMTEYAHSRTGIDINAGAKIGNYFFIDHGTGIVIGETTVIGNHVKIYQGVTLGALYTRRG
;
A
#
# COMPACT_ATOMS: atom_id res chain seq x y z
N MET A 1 -29.41 -13.47 29.35
CA MET A 1 -29.30 -14.52 28.30
C MET A 1 -29.60 -15.86 28.94
N SER A 2 -30.28 -16.78 28.28
CA SER A 2 -30.62 -18.08 28.87
C SER A 2 -29.41 -18.99 28.97
N GLN A 3 -29.34 -19.88 29.96
CA GLN A 3 -28.28 -20.91 30.11
C GLN A 3 -28.02 -21.69 28.77
N ASN A 4 -29.07 -21.91 27.98
CA ASN A 4 -28.99 -22.57 26.68
C ASN A 4 -28.17 -21.77 25.64
N PHE A 5 -28.24 -20.42 25.66
CA PHE A 5 -27.48 -19.58 24.74
C PHE A 5 -25.97 -19.55 25.04
N ASP A 6 -25.61 -19.53 26.34
CA ASP A 6 -24.20 -19.58 26.74
C ASP A 6 -23.54 -20.92 26.36
N GLU A 7 -24.30 -22.01 26.44
CA GLU A 7 -23.82 -23.33 25.98
C GLU A 7 -23.61 -23.37 24.45
N VAL A 8 -24.52 -22.76 23.69
CA VAL A 8 -24.35 -22.62 22.21
C VAL A 8 -23.10 -21.83 21.88
N LEU A 9 -22.84 -20.70 22.57
CA LEU A 9 -21.64 -19.90 22.36
C LEU A 9 -20.35 -20.69 22.62
N LYS A 10 -20.29 -21.42 23.74
CA LYS A 10 -19.13 -22.24 24.10
C LYS A 10 -18.87 -23.36 23.08
N ASN A 11 -19.92 -24.08 22.70
CA ASN A 11 -19.82 -25.17 21.72
C ASN A 11 -19.40 -24.64 20.34
N THR A 12 -19.96 -23.51 19.91
CA THR A 12 -19.58 -22.88 18.63
C THR A 12 -18.12 -22.44 18.67
N SER A 13 -17.68 -21.76 19.74
CA SER A 13 -16.29 -21.32 19.91
C SER A 13 -15.31 -22.50 19.87
N SER A 14 -15.63 -23.60 20.56
CA SER A 14 -14.82 -24.82 20.56
C SER A 14 -14.66 -25.42 19.16
N LYS A 15 -15.76 -25.56 18.43
CA LYS A 15 -15.75 -26.07 17.05
C LYS A 15 -14.97 -25.17 16.08
N LEU A 16 -15.11 -23.83 16.22
CA LEU A 16 -14.33 -22.88 15.42
C LEU A 16 -12.82 -23.02 15.68
N LYS A 17 -12.41 -23.16 16.96
CA LYS A 17 -11.02 -23.41 17.33
C LYS A 17 -10.50 -24.72 16.74
N GLU A 18 -11.28 -25.80 16.83
CA GLU A 18 -10.92 -27.10 16.24
C GLU A 18 -10.72 -27.01 14.71
N ASN A 19 -11.62 -26.31 14.00
CA ASN A 19 -11.48 -26.06 12.58
C ASN A 19 -10.22 -25.28 12.23
N CYS A 20 -9.82 -24.28 13.04
CA CYS A 20 -8.59 -23.54 12.85
C CYS A 20 -7.34 -24.43 13.07
N THR A 21 -7.33 -25.25 14.11
CA THR A 21 -6.17 -26.10 14.43
C THR A 21 -6.00 -27.28 13.49
N SER A 22 -7.06 -27.69 12.79
CA SER A 22 -7.02 -28.81 11.84
C SER A 22 -6.58 -28.44 10.42
N LYS A 23 -6.29 -27.16 10.14
CA LYS A 23 -5.95 -26.64 8.81
C LYS A 23 -4.58 -25.98 8.82
N ASP A 24 -3.76 -26.30 7.84
CA ASP A 24 -2.43 -25.70 7.58
C ASP A 24 -2.47 -24.19 7.34
N ILE A 25 -3.58 -23.69 6.81
CA ILE A 25 -3.81 -22.25 6.60
C ILE A 25 -3.61 -21.41 7.89
N PHE A 26 -3.81 -22.00 9.06
CA PHE A 26 -3.67 -21.34 10.36
C PHE A 26 -2.36 -21.67 11.09
N GLU A 27 -1.46 -22.45 10.48
CA GLU A 27 -0.22 -22.89 11.13
C GLU A 27 0.61 -21.71 11.65
N LYS A 28 0.83 -20.68 10.83
CA LYS A 28 1.57 -19.48 11.23
C LYS A 28 0.81 -18.63 12.24
N SER A 29 -0.51 -18.52 12.12
CA SER A 29 -1.35 -17.66 12.96
C SER A 29 -1.61 -18.24 14.36
N CYS A 30 -1.25 -19.48 14.64
CA CYS A 30 -1.35 -20.06 15.98
C CYS A 30 -0.50 -19.31 17.03
N SER A 31 0.60 -18.68 16.63
CA SER A 31 1.54 -18.01 17.54
C SER A 31 2.00 -16.64 17.07
N LYS A 32 1.55 -16.16 15.91
CA LYS A 32 2.02 -14.91 15.30
C LYS A 32 0.85 -14.10 14.75
N SER A 33 0.92 -12.79 14.89
CA SER A 33 -0.05 -11.86 14.32
C SER A 33 0.33 -11.47 12.89
N TYR A 34 -0.66 -11.28 12.04
CA TYR A 34 -0.49 -10.71 10.70
C TYR A 34 -0.48 -9.17 10.77
N PRO A 35 0.20 -8.45 9.85
CA PRO A 35 0.18 -7.00 9.81
C PRO A 35 -1.24 -6.43 9.77
N SER A 36 -1.45 -5.33 10.52
CA SER A 36 -2.77 -4.68 10.56
C SER A 36 -3.04 -3.92 9.26
N ARG A 37 -4.11 -4.32 8.55
CA ARG A 37 -4.57 -3.61 7.35
C ARG A 37 -4.93 -2.16 7.66
N GLU A 38 -5.55 -1.89 8.80
CA GLU A 38 -5.94 -0.57 9.25
C GLU A 38 -4.73 0.33 9.52
N ALA A 39 -3.69 -0.23 10.15
CA ALA A 39 -2.44 0.49 10.39
C ALA A 39 -1.74 0.85 9.06
N VAL A 40 -1.69 -0.07 8.11
CA VAL A 40 -1.11 0.17 6.77
C VAL A 40 -1.92 1.25 6.02
N ILE A 41 -3.24 1.22 6.08
CA ILE A 41 -4.10 2.27 5.48
C ILE A 41 -3.84 3.63 6.15
N GLN A 42 -3.65 3.66 7.47
CA GLN A 42 -3.36 4.92 8.17
C GLN A 42 -2.00 5.50 7.75
N ILE A 43 -0.99 4.65 7.55
CA ILE A 43 0.31 5.06 7.02
C ILE A 43 0.15 5.69 5.62
N ILE A 44 -0.64 5.09 4.73
CA ILE A 44 -0.91 5.65 3.39
C ILE A 44 -1.57 7.04 3.50
N LYS A 45 -2.54 7.21 4.40
CA LYS A 45 -3.22 8.49 4.62
C LYS A 45 -2.27 9.55 5.16
N ASP A 46 -1.43 9.20 6.13
CA ASP A 46 -0.45 10.10 6.72
C ASP A 46 0.62 10.51 5.67
N LEU A 47 1.05 9.59 4.80
CA LEU A 47 1.94 9.89 3.67
C LEU A 47 1.29 10.81 2.63
N ARG A 48 -0.02 10.69 2.36
CA ARG A 48 -0.71 11.65 1.47
C ARG A 48 -0.72 13.06 2.04
N ARG A 49 -0.94 13.22 3.35
CA ARG A 49 -0.87 14.52 4.04
C ARG A 49 0.52 15.12 3.96
N LEU A 50 1.55 14.28 4.14
CA LEU A 50 2.93 14.71 4.10
C LEU A 50 3.38 15.15 2.70
N LEU A 51 3.08 14.33 1.68
CA LEU A 51 3.57 14.53 0.31
C LEU A 51 2.72 15.54 -0.49
N PHE A 52 1.48 15.79 -0.06
CA PHE A 52 0.56 16.78 -0.64
C PHE A 52 -0.03 17.67 0.46
N PRO A 53 0.77 18.54 1.08
CA PRO A 53 0.30 19.42 2.16
C PRO A 53 -0.80 20.36 1.66
N GLY A 54 -1.85 20.54 2.48
CA GLY A 54 -3.00 21.36 2.15
C GLY A 54 -4.13 20.65 1.37
N PHE A 55 -3.92 19.38 0.96
CA PHE A 55 -4.94 18.64 0.18
C PHE A 55 -5.70 17.58 1.00
N PHE A 56 -5.10 17.02 2.05
CA PHE A 56 -5.66 15.88 2.79
C PHE A 56 -5.69 16.06 4.30
N GLY A 57 -5.43 17.25 4.77
CA GLY A 57 -5.45 17.69 6.17
C GLY A 57 -5.63 19.19 6.28
N ASN A 58 -5.45 19.72 7.47
CA ASN A 58 -5.53 21.17 7.73
C ASN A 58 -4.14 21.84 7.62
N GLU A 59 -3.09 21.05 7.45
CA GLU A 59 -1.72 21.52 7.32
C GLU A 59 -1.51 22.15 5.95
N THR A 60 -0.78 23.25 5.92
CA THR A 60 -0.43 24.00 4.72
C THR A 60 1.09 24.09 4.56
N LEU A 61 1.57 24.58 3.43
CA LEU A 61 3.02 24.83 3.25
C LEU A 61 3.59 25.78 4.29
N SER A 62 2.80 26.73 4.80
CA SER A 62 3.25 27.65 5.85
C SER A 62 3.43 27.01 7.23
N THR A 63 2.82 25.85 7.47
CA THR A 63 2.93 25.07 8.72
C THR A 63 3.71 23.79 8.52
N TYR A 64 4.31 23.58 7.34
CA TYR A 64 4.93 22.31 6.95
C TYR A 64 6.06 21.89 7.89
N ASP A 65 6.93 22.82 8.24
CA ASP A 65 8.10 22.54 9.10
C ASP A 65 7.67 22.10 10.52
N ASP A 66 6.57 22.67 11.02
CA ASP A 66 6.08 22.36 12.37
C ASP A 66 5.49 20.94 12.49
N PHE A 67 4.81 20.46 11.46
CA PHE A 67 4.14 19.15 11.54
C PHE A 67 4.88 18.00 10.84
N SER A 68 5.72 18.29 9.85
CA SER A 68 6.32 17.27 8.97
C SER A 68 7.24 16.31 9.74
N VAL A 69 8.04 16.83 10.66
CA VAL A 69 8.98 16.01 11.47
C VAL A 69 8.20 15.07 12.39
N ASP A 70 7.18 15.57 13.08
CA ASP A 70 6.36 14.76 13.98
C ASP A 70 5.58 13.69 13.19
N LEU A 71 5.04 14.07 12.03
CA LEU A 71 4.31 13.14 11.16
C LEU A 71 5.23 12.07 10.58
N LEU A 72 6.44 12.43 10.15
CA LEU A 72 7.48 11.49 9.72
C LEU A 72 7.85 10.52 10.85
N GLY A 73 8.04 11.02 12.06
CA GLY A 73 8.30 10.18 13.24
C GLY A 73 7.20 9.16 13.49
N LYS A 74 5.94 9.60 13.42
CA LYS A 74 4.76 8.73 13.57
C LYS A 74 4.67 7.69 12.46
N ILE A 75 4.85 8.09 11.18
CA ILE A 75 4.85 7.19 10.04
C ILE A 75 5.94 6.13 10.21
N THR A 76 7.16 6.56 10.55
CA THR A 76 8.31 5.67 10.72
C THR A 76 8.07 4.64 11.82
N SER A 77 7.57 5.07 12.98
CA SER A 77 7.28 4.17 14.10
C SER A 77 6.24 3.11 13.72
N ASN A 78 5.12 3.55 13.13
CA ASN A 78 4.05 2.65 12.72
C ASN A 78 4.49 1.69 11.60
N LEU A 79 5.24 2.19 10.62
CA LEU A 79 5.76 1.36 9.51
C LEU A 79 6.75 0.31 10.03
N CYS A 80 7.70 0.70 10.89
CA CYS A 80 8.66 -0.24 11.49
C CYS A 80 7.95 -1.35 12.26
N GLU A 81 6.94 -1.01 13.07
CA GLU A 81 6.14 -2.00 13.79
C GLU A 81 5.48 -3.01 12.83
N GLN A 82 4.82 -2.54 11.78
CA GLN A 82 4.16 -3.42 10.82
C GLN A 82 5.17 -4.27 10.03
N ILE A 83 6.35 -3.74 9.71
CA ILE A 83 7.43 -4.50 9.06
C ILE A 83 7.94 -5.62 9.98
N VAL A 84 8.17 -5.35 11.27
CA VAL A 84 8.57 -6.39 12.25
C VAL A 84 7.54 -7.50 12.29
N ILE A 85 6.25 -7.15 12.38
CA ILE A 85 5.15 -8.11 12.40
C ILE A 85 5.15 -8.96 11.11
N ALA A 86 5.28 -8.33 9.93
CA ALA A 86 5.29 -9.00 8.64
C ALA A 86 6.47 -10.00 8.52
N LEU A 87 7.67 -9.55 8.86
CA LEU A 87 8.89 -10.37 8.81
C LEU A 87 8.81 -11.55 9.78
N LYS A 88 8.30 -11.31 11.00
CA LYS A 88 8.11 -12.36 12.01
C LYS A 88 7.06 -13.38 11.58
N PHE A 89 5.95 -12.94 11.00
CA PHE A 89 4.87 -13.81 10.53
C PHE A 89 5.38 -14.76 9.44
N GLU A 90 6.07 -14.23 8.44
CA GLU A 90 6.59 -15.02 7.32
C GLU A 90 7.84 -15.85 7.69
N GLY A 91 8.58 -15.43 8.73
CA GLY A 91 9.80 -16.14 9.16
C GLY A 91 10.96 -16.02 8.17
N VAL A 92 10.99 -14.96 7.39
CA VAL A 92 12.01 -14.73 6.35
C VAL A 92 13.32 -14.16 6.90
N VAL A 93 13.31 -13.71 8.15
CA VAL A 93 14.49 -13.12 8.83
C VAL A 93 14.59 -13.75 10.23
N PRO A 94 15.81 -14.10 10.72
CA PRO A 94 16.02 -14.54 12.09
C PRO A 94 15.50 -13.53 13.11
N GLU A 95 14.96 -14.01 14.24
CA GLU A 95 14.26 -13.15 15.21
C GLU A 95 15.14 -12.02 15.76
N GLU A 96 16.42 -12.30 15.98
CA GLU A 96 17.42 -11.33 16.46
C GLU A 96 17.71 -10.19 15.46
N LYS A 97 17.39 -10.37 14.16
CA LYS A 97 17.62 -9.37 13.08
C LYS A 97 16.36 -8.62 12.66
N LEU A 98 15.20 -8.95 13.21
CA LEU A 98 13.92 -8.35 12.79
C LEU A 98 13.93 -6.83 12.94
N ASN A 99 14.34 -6.32 14.10
CA ASN A 99 14.37 -4.88 14.39
C ASN A 99 15.41 -4.14 13.53
N GLU A 100 16.58 -4.74 13.31
CA GLU A 100 17.62 -4.16 12.44
C GLU A 100 17.13 -4.04 11.00
N LYS A 101 16.54 -5.12 10.45
CA LYS A 101 15.97 -5.11 9.09
C LYS A 101 14.82 -4.11 8.97
N ALA A 102 13.91 -4.05 9.93
CA ALA A 102 12.81 -3.10 9.93
C ALA A 102 13.32 -1.66 9.95
N LYS A 103 14.27 -1.36 10.85
CA LYS A 103 14.87 -0.03 10.96
C LYS A 103 15.55 0.40 9.67
N SER A 104 16.44 -0.42 9.11
CA SER A 104 17.13 -0.11 7.86
C SER A 104 16.18 0.08 6.67
N THR A 105 15.10 -0.71 6.61
CA THR A 105 14.06 -0.56 5.60
C THR A 105 13.31 0.76 5.78
N CYS A 106 12.93 1.13 7.02
CA CYS A 106 12.26 2.40 7.28
C CYS A 106 13.17 3.60 6.95
N GLU A 107 14.43 3.56 7.33
CA GLU A 107 15.41 4.61 7.00
C GLU A 107 15.51 4.82 5.48
N LEU A 108 15.64 3.73 4.71
CA LEU A 108 15.65 3.80 3.26
C LEU A 108 14.32 4.34 2.70
N PHE A 109 13.19 3.82 3.18
CA PHE A 109 11.88 4.26 2.72
C PHE A 109 11.66 5.76 2.91
N ILE A 110 11.97 6.27 4.11
CA ILE A 110 11.84 7.70 4.43
C ILE A 110 12.80 8.54 3.58
N SER A 111 14.04 8.10 3.40
CA SER A 111 15.01 8.82 2.57
C SER A 111 14.64 8.91 1.09
N ARG A 112 13.79 7.99 0.59
CA ARG A 112 13.28 7.98 -0.78
C ARG A 112 12.03 8.85 -0.99
N LEU A 113 11.38 9.34 0.07
CA LEU A 113 10.15 10.12 -0.05
C LEU A 113 10.29 11.38 -0.91
N PRO A 114 11.38 12.17 -0.84
CA PRO A 114 11.55 13.32 -1.72
C PRO A 114 11.59 12.94 -3.21
N GLU A 115 12.31 11.88 -3.57
CA GLU A 115 12.38 11.36 -4.93
C GLU A 115 11.01 10.86 -5.42
N ILE A 116 10.29 10.13 -4.55
CA ILE A 116 8.92 9.67 -4.85
C ILE A 116 7.99 10.85 -5.11
N GLN A 117 8.10 11.92 -4.30
CA GLN A 117 7.29 13.12 -4.46
C GLN A 117 7.53 13.78 -5.82
N GLU A 118 8.78 13.92 -6.25
CA GLU A 118 9.12 14.45 -7.58
C GLU A 118 8.49 13.62 -8.71
N VAL A 119 8.58 12.28 -8.62
CA VAL A 119 7.94 11.40 -9.59
C VAL A 119 6.43 11.55 -9.59
N LEU A 120 5.80 11.65 -8.41
CA LEU A 120 4.35 11.88 -8.30
C LEU A 120 3.92 13.21 -8.94
N PHE A 121 4.75 14.27 -8.86
CA PHE A 121 4.47 15.52 -9.56
C PHE A 121 4.49 15.34 -11.08
N THR A 122 5.37 14.49 -11.62
CA THR A 122 5.36 14.16 -13.05
C THR A 122 4.09 13.39 -13.45
N ASP A 123 3.60 12.49 -12.60
CA ASP A 123 2.38 11.74 -12.86
C ASP A 123 1.14 12.66 -12.80
N VAL A 124 1.08 13.59 -11.85
CA VAL A 124 0.02 14.63 -11.78
C VAL A 124 0.05 15.51 -13.02
N GLU A 125 1.25 15.92 -13.49
CA GLU A 125 1.41 16.71 -14.72
C GLU A 125 0.89 15.94 -15.93
N ALA A 126 1.24 14.66 -16.06
CA ALA A 126 0.80 13.82 -17.17
C ALA A 126 -0.73 13.66 -17.22
N ILE A 127 -1.38 13.50 -16.06
CA ILE A 127 -2.84 13.43 -15.97
C ILE A 127 -3.46 14.77 -16.38
N TYR A 128 -2.97 15.87 -15.82
CA TYR A 128 -3.49 17.22 -16.10
C TYR A 128 -3.36 17.63 -17.58
N GLN A 129 -2.23 17.32 -18.20
CA GLN A 129 -1.99 17.62 -19.62
C GLN A 129 -2.71 16.65 -20.56
N GLY A 130 -2.92 15.42 -20.12
CA GLY A 130 -3.46 14.35 -20.94
C GLY A 130 -4.98 14.20 -20.90
N ASP A 131 -5.67 14.82 -19.93
CA ASP A 131 -7.13 14.83 -19.82
C ASP A 131 -7.69 16.24 -20.06
N PRO A 132 -8.34 16.50 -21.21
CA PRO A 132 -8.94 17.79 -21.50
C PRO A 132 -10.04 18.22 -20.50
N ALA A 133 -10.59 17.28 -19.73
CA ALA A 133 -11.63 17.57 -18.72
C ALA A 133 -11.03 18.03 -17.39
N ALA A 134 -9.73 17.84 -17.15
CA ALA A 134 -9.08 18.24 -15.91
C ALA A 134 -8.99 19.77 -15.79
N GLN A 135 -9.64 20.34 -14.77
CA GLN A 135 -9.68 21.77 -14.56
C GLN A 135 -8.44 22.30 -13.83
N SER A 136 -7.81 21.49 -13.00
CA SER A 136 -6.62 21.87 -12.23
C SER A 136 -5.83 20.66 -11.75
N LYS A 137 -4.53 20.86 -11.44
CA LYS A 137 -3.70 19.84 -10.77
C LYS A 137 -4.25 19.49 -9.38
N SER A 138 -4.87 20.45 -8.70
CA SER A 138 -5.54 20.23 -7.41
C SER A 138 -6.67 19.21 -7.52
N GLU A 139 -7.48 19.30 -8.58
CA GLU A 139 -8.53 18.34 -8.88
C GLU A 139 -7.93 16.94 -9.15
N VAL A 140 -6.88 16.87 -9.94
CA VAL A 140 -6.17 15.60 -10.21
C VAL A 140 -5.69 14.94 -8.93
N ILE A 141 -5.03 15.69 -8.04
CA ILE A 141 -4.51 15.18 -6.76
C ILE A 141 -5.64 14.63 -5.87
N THR A 142 -6.76 15.36 -5.81
CA THR A 142 -7.82 15.07 -4.83
C THR A 142 -8.86 14.09 -5.30
N SER A 143 -9.16 14.04 -6.61
CA SER A 143 -10.37 13.42 -7.15
C SER A 143 -10.13 12.26 -8.11
N TYR A 144 -8.98 12.21 -8.79
CA TYR A 144 -8.72 11.20 -9.81
C TYR A 144 -8.35 9.83 -9.20
N PRO A 145 -9.08 8.75 -9.55
CA PRO A 145 -8.76 7.41 -9.06
C PRO A 145 -7.38 6.93 -9.52
N GLY A 146 -6.96 7.26 -10.74
CA GLY A 146 -5.62 6.97 -11.25
C GLY A 146 -4.52 7.57 -10.40
N SER A 147 -4.69 8.84 -9.96
CA SER A 147 -3.74 9.51 -9.07
C SER A 147 -3.57 8.77 -7.74
N LEU A 148 -4.66 8.28 -7.12
CA LEU A 148 -4.57 7.49 -5.88
C LEU A 148 -3.88 6.14 -6.11
N ALA A 149 -4.21 5.44 -7.19
CA ALA A 149 -3.63 4.13 -7.48
C ALA A 149 -2.11 4.23 -7.72
N ILE A 150 -1.69 5.23 -8.52
CA ILE A 150 -0.27 5.50 -8.80
C ILE A 150 0.46 5.91 -7.52
N PHE A 151 -0.10 6.80 -6.72
CA PHE A 151 0.46 7.22 -5.44
C PHE A 151 0.78 6.03 -4.53
N VAL A 152 -0.20 5.15 -4.32
CA VAL A 152 -0.01 3.97 -3.46
C VAL A 152 1.01 3.00 -4.06
N TYR A 153 0.95 2.78 -5.39
CA TYR A 153 1.93 1.94 -6.08
C TYR A 153 3.37 2.44 -5.88
N ARG A 154 3.66 3.73 -6.09
CA ARG A 154 5.01 4.29 -5.95
C ARG A 154 5.60 4.02 -4.56
N LEU A 155 4.79 4.15 -3.51
CA LEU A 155 5.19 3.85 -2.14
C LEU A 155 5.37 2.36 -1.89
N ALA A 156 4.41 1.54 -2.33
CA ALA A 156 4.45 0.09 -2.15
C ALA A 156 5.63 -0.56 -2.88
N HIS A 157 6.02 -0.02 -4.04
CA HIS A 157 7.14 -0.50 -4.85
C HIS A 157 8.47 -0.45 -4.08
N VAL A 158 8.72 0.62 -3.32
CA VAL A 158 9.95 0.72 -2.50
C VAL A 158 10.04 -0.38 -1.46
N LEU A 159 8.93 -0.69 -0.79
CA LEU A 159 8.89 -1.77 0.21
C LEU A 159 8.99 -3.16 -0.46
N TYR A 160 8.40 -3.32 -1.65
CA TYR A 160 8.53 -4.52 -2.46
C TYR A 160 9.99 -4.79 -2.84
N GLU A 161 10.72 -3.77 -3.34
CA GLU A 161 12.14 -3.86 -3.68
C GLU A 161 13.03 -4.23 -2.47
N GLN A 162 12.60 -3.85 -1.25
CA GLN A 162 13.27 -4.23 0.00
C GLN A 162 12.94 -5.67 0.46
N GLY A 163 12.09 -6.38 -0.28
CA GLY A 163 11.67 -7.74 0.06
C GLY A 163 10.76 -7.82 1.28
N ILE A 164 10.01 -6.75 1.58
CA ILE A 164 9.08 -6.76 2.71
C ILE A 164 7.83 -7.54 2.32
N PRO A 165 7.50 -8.62 3.07
CA PRO A 165 6.32 -9.42 2.78
C PRO A 165 5.03 -8.71 3.19
N ALA A 166 3.92 -9.11 2.60
CA ALA A 166 2.54 -8.72 2.93
C ALA A 166 2.22 -7.22 2.77
N ILE A 167 3.02 -6.31 3.33
CA ILE A 167 2.72 -4.86 3.38
C ILE A 167 2.54 -4.25 1.98
N PRO A 168 3.42 -4.46 0.99
CA PRO A 168 3.22 -3.91 -0.36
C PRO A 168 1.88 -4.37 -0.96
N ARG A 169 1.50 -5.64 -0.75
CA ARG A 169 0.21 -6.17 -1.23
C ARG A 169 -0.98 -5.56 -0.48
N LEU A 170 -0.90 -5.39 0.84
CA LEU A 170 -1.95 -4.71 1.61
C LEU A 170 -2.17 -3.27 1.12
N MET A 171 -1.07 -2.56 0.76
CA MET A 171 -1.14 -1.21 0.20
C MET A 171 -1.83 -1.20 -1.17
N THR A 172 -1.38 -2.03 -2.10
CA THR A 172 -1.94 -2.06 -3.46
C THR A 172 -3.39 -2.54 -3.48
N GLU A 173 -3.77 -3.50 -2.64
CA GLU A 173 -5.16 -3.94 -2.49
C GLU A 173 -6.07 -2.86 -1.87
N TYR A 174 -5.53 -2.01 -1.00
CA TYR A 174 -6.29 -0.84 -0.55
C TYR A 174 -6.61 0.10 -1.72
N ALA A 175 -5.61 0.42 -2.55
CA ALA A 175 -5.82 1.25 -3.75
C ALA A 175 -6.80 0.59 -4.72
N HIS A 176 -6.61 -0.70 -5.02
CA HIS A 176 -7.50 -1.48 -5.88
C HIS A 176 -8.95 -1.44 -5.40
N SER A 177 -9.18 -1.68 -4.10
CA SER A 177 -10.54 -1.64 -3.52
C SER A 177 -11.22 -0.27 -3.61
N ARG A 178 -10.45 0.82 -3.72
CA ARG A 178 -10.94 2.20 -3.79
C ARG A 178 -11.12 2.74 -5.19
N THR A 179 -10.40 2.18 -6.16
CA THR A 179 -10.28 2.74 -7.51
C THR A 179 -10.71 1.77 -8.61
N GLY A 180 -10.76 0.47 -8.33
CA GLY A 180 -10.91 -0.57 -9.36
C GLY A 180 -9.66 -0.74 -10.23
N ILE A 181 -8.50 -0.21 -9.80
CA ILE A 181 -7.21 -0.27 -10.51
C ILE A 181 -6.27 -1.18 -9.71
N ASP A 182 -5.89 -2.31 -10.27
CA ASP A 182 -4.95 -3.27 -9.69
C ASP A 182 -3.56 -3.07 -10.27
N ILE A 183 -2.63 -2.51 -9.47
CA ILE A 183 -1.22 -2.37 -9.83
C ILE A 183 -0.41 -3.22 -8.84
N ASN A 184 0.26 -4.27 -9.34
CA ASN A 184 1.17 -5.03 -8.51
C ASN A 184 2.40 -4.20 -8.13
N ALA A 185 2.80 -4.25 -6.87
CA ALA A 185 3.94 -3.49 -6.36
C ALA A 185 5.28 -3.84 -7.04
N GLY A 186 5.40 -5.03 -7.65
CA GLY A 186 6.60 -5.47 -8.38
C GLY A 186 6.73 -4.89 -9.80
N ALA A 187 5.67 -4.32 -10.37
CA ALA A 187 5.74 -3.67 -11.68
C ALA A 187 6.78 -2.55 -11.68
N LYS A 188 7.40 -2.29 -12.84
CA LYS A 188 8.35 -1.19 -13.03
C LYS A 188 7.71 -0.14 -13.93
N ILE A 189 7.41 1.04 -13.38
CA ILE A 189 6.69 2.10 -14.08
C ILE A 189 7.53 3.37 -14.09
N GLY A 190 7.80 3.89 -15.29
CA GLY A 190 8.52 5.14 -15.51
C GLY A 190 7.75 6.38 -15.05
N ASN A 191 8.29 7.56 -15.35
CA ASN A 191 7.74 8.86 -15.01
C ASN A 191 6.65 9.30 -15.98
N TYR A 192 5.83 10.29 -15.60
CA TYR A 192 4.73 10.80 -16.42
C TYR A 192 3.72 9.71 -16.79
N PHE A 193 3.41 8.85 -15.82
CA PHE A 193 2.45 7.78 -16.03
C PHE A 193 1.03 8.26 -15.80
N PHE A 194 0.14 8.01 -16.76
CA PHE A 194 -1.24 8.46 -16.71
C PHE A 194 -2.22 7.30 -16.83
N ILE A 195 -3.12 7.19 -15.88
CA ILE A 195 -4.28 6.30 -15.91
C ILE A 195 -5.54 7.15 -16.04
N ASP A 196 -6.28 6.97 -17.15
CA ASP A 196 -7.54 7.65 -17.42
C ASP A 196 -8.72 6.71 -17.10
N HIS A 197 -9.74 7.21 -16.40
CA HIS A 197 -10.87 6.45 -15.84
C HIS A 197 -10.43 5.31 -14.92
N GLY A 198 -9.76 4.32 -15.44
CA GLY A 198 -8.97 3.33 -14.74
C GLY A 198 -9.69 2.06 -14.32
N THR A 199 -11.01 2.03 -14.21
CA THR A 199 -11.76 0.85 -13.75
C THR A 199 -11.41 -0.41 -14.56
N GLY A 200 -11.03 -1.49 -13.85
CA GLY A 200 -10.69 -2.77 -14.47
C GLY A 200 -9.29 -2.82 -15.09
N ILE A 201 -8.42 -1.86 -14.80
CA ILE A 201 -6.99 -1.96 -15.14
C ILE A 201 -6.33 -3.00 -14.26
N VAL A 202 -5.48 -3.85 -14.86
CA VAL A 202 -4.63 -4.82 -14.16
C VAL A 202 -3.19 -4.68 -14.68
N ILE A 203 -2.25 -4.37 -13.79
CA ILE A 203 -0.81 -4.30 -14.08
C ILE A 203 -0.09 -5.36 -13.24
N GLY A 204 0.39 -6.41 -13.91
CA GLY A 204 1.05 -7.56 -13.29
C GLY A 204 2.47 -7.26 -12.81
N GLU A 205 2.97 -8.12 -11.93
CA GLU A 205 4.25 -8.01 -11.22
C GLU A 205 5.46 -7.79 -12.14
N THR A 206 5.52 -8.50 -13.26
CA THR A 206 6.66 -8.48 -14.19
C THR A 206 6.54 -7.41 -15.28
N THR A 207 5.50 -6.59 -15.23
CA THR A 207 5.24 -5.55 -16.23
C THR A 207 6.29 -4.44 -16.14
N VAL A 208 6.76 -4.00 -17.32
CA VAL A 208 7.64 -2.85 -17.47
C VAL A 208 6.96 -1.81 -18.35
N ILE A 209 6.74 -0.61 -17.80
CA ILE A 209 6.13 0.54 -18.45
C ILE A 209 7.18 1.66 -18.51
N GLY A 210 7.42 2.22 -19.71
CA GLY A 210 8.34 3.34 -19.90
C GLY A 210 7.77 4.68 -19.41
N ASN A 211 8.46 5.77 -19.74
CA ASN A 211 8.00 7.13 -19.44
C ASN A 211 6.89 7.57 -20.43
N HIS A 212 6.05 8.52 -19.99
CA HIS A 212 5.01 9.16 -20.81
C HIS A 212 3.99 8.16 -21.39
N VAL A 213 3.64 7.14 -20.63
CA VAL A 213 2.64 6.15 -21.03
C VAL A 213 1.27 6.53 -20.45
N LYS A 214 0.25 6.53 -21.31
CA LYS A 214 -1.16 6.69 -20.95
C LYS A 214 -1.91 5.38 -21.17
N ILE A 215 -2.68 4.95 -20.19
CA ILE A 215 -3.56 3.77 -20.29
C ILE A 215 -4.99 4.12 -19.87
N TYR A 216 -5.94 3.38 -20.40
CA TYR A 216 -7.36 3.56 -20.18
C TYR A 216 -7.97 2.37 -19.44
N GLN A 217 -9.22 2.53 -19.02
CA GLN A 217 -10.01 1.48 -18.34
C GLN A 217 -9.96 0.13 -19.09
N GLY A 218 -10.00 -0.94 -18.31
CA GLY A 218 -10.04 -2.31 -18.85
C GLY A 218 -8.74 -2.85 -19.44
N VAL A 219 -7.65 -2.07 -19.42
CA VAL A 219 -6.34 -2.51 -19.91
C VAL A 219 -5.72 -3.52 -18.95
N THR A 220 -5.28 -4.65 -19.49
CA THR A 220 -4.51 -5.66 -18.75
C THR A 220 -3.09 -5.75 -19.31
N LEU A 221 -2.11 -5.49 -18.45
CA LEU A 221 -0.69 -5.64 -18.72
C LEU A 221 -0.12 -6.72 -17.80
N GLY A 222 0.30 -7.86 -18.36
CA GLY A 222 0.81 -8.98 -17.57
C GLY A 222 0.77 -10.29 -18.35
N ALA A 223 1.12 -11.40 -17.69
CA ALA A 223 1.07 -12.71 -18.31
C ALA A 223 -0.38 -13.14 -18.52
N LEU A 224 -0.72 -13.53 -19.76
CA LEU A 224 -2.03 -14.12 -20.10
C LEU A 224 -2.25 -15.48 -19.42
N TYR A 225 -1.17 -16.14 -19.00
CA TYR A 225 -1.21 -17.46 -18.38
C TYR A 225 -0.04 -17.64 -17.41
N THR A 226 -0.34 -17.86 -16.13
CA THR A 226 0.66 -18.21 -15.12
C THR A 226 0.50 -19.67 -14.75
N ARG A 227 1.47 -20.53 -15.13
CA ARG A 227 1.61 -21.86 -14.54
C ARG A 227 2.26 -21.71 -13.16
N ARG A 228 1.63 -22.23 -12.12
CA ARG A 228 2.36 -22.56 -10.91
C ARG A 228 3.28 -23.73 -11.29
N GLY A 229 4.59 -23.51 -11.27
CA GLY A 229 5.58 -24.57 -11.41
C GLY A 229 5.53 -25.54 -10.23
#